data_1428a9f6515733ed564248d88e041519
#
_entry.id   1428a9f6515733ed564248d88e041519
#
_cell.length_a   1.000
_cell.length_b   1.000
_cell.length_c   1.000
_cell.angle_alpha   90.00
_cell.angle_beta   90.00
_cell.angle_gamma   90.00
#
_symmetry.space_group_name_H-M   'P 1'
#
loop_
_entity.id
_entity.type
_entity.pdbx_description
1 polymer ?
#
loop_
_entity_poly.entity_id
_entity_poly.type
_entity_poly.pdbx_seq_one_letter_code
_entity_poly.pdbx_strand_id
1 'polypeptide(L)'
;SGKKLAAQEPPKINIPPWLLGEWESDYGRQACRKFSTQLTQEPPLDVTVKSTEGMWAHKLGGKAIARNSVRLKKIGDITELEGFSEGEWWAQDIAASIPVRLLEPLTGKRVLDMCAAPGGKTMQLISLGAEVTALDRSISRLERVKENLKRTNLSASVICRDALEWVPSGDLYDSVLLDAPCTATGTF
;
A
#
# COMPACT_ATOMS: atom_id res chain seq x y z
N SER A 1 7.39 11.49 -33.60
CA SER A 1 7.57 10.14 -34.09
C SER A 1 8.39 9.34 -33.10
N GLY A 2 8.05 8.06 -32.89
CA GLY A 2 8.63 7.18 -31.86
C GLY A 2 10.16 7.08 -31.88
N LYS A 3 10.81 7.27 -33.03
CA LYS A 3 12.28 7.29 -33.12
C LYS A 3 12.94 8.47 -32.40
N LYS A 4 12.27 9.64 -32.31
CA LYS A 4 12.79 10.79 -31.59
C LYS A 4 12.67 10.62 -30.06
N LEU A 5 11.65 9.91 -29.60
CA LEU A 5 11.46 9.59 -28.17
C LEU A 5 12.46 8.56 -27.68
N ALA A 6 12.75 7.54 -28.50
CA ALA A 6 13.73 6.51 -28.15
C ALA A 6 15.19 7.02 -28.07
N ALA A 7 15.49 8.19 -28.67
CA ALA A 7 16.81 8.81 -28.63
C ALA A 7 17.00 9.78 -27.44
N GLN A 8 15.96 10.04 -26.65
CA GLN A 8 16.03 10.93 -25.50
C GLN A 8 16.46 10.16 -24.24
N GLU A 9 17.20 10.83 -23.37
CA GLU A 9 17.59 10.21 -22.09
C GLU A 9 16.34 10.01 -21.20
N PRO A 10 16.05 8.78 -20.74
CA PRO A 10 14.88 8.48 -19.93
C PRO A 10 14.65 9.42 -18.74
N PRO A 11 15.67 9.85 -17.97
CA PRO A 11 15.47 10.80 -16.87
C PRO A 11 14.82 12.13 -17.27
N LYS A 12 15.22 12.65 -18.43
CA LYS A 12 14.73 13.94 -18.92
C LYS A 12 13.29 13.92 -19.42
N ILE A 13 12.77 12.74 -19.73
CA ILE A 13 11.39 12.55 -20.22
C ILE A 13 10.43 12.26 -19.05
N ASN A 14 10.88 11.44 -18.12
CA ASN A 14 10.02 10.81 -17.13
C ASN A 14 10.03 11.53 -15.77
N ILE A 15 11.01 12.42 -15.53
CA ILE A 15 11.15 13.12 -14.26
C ILE A 15 11.08 14.62 -14.51
N PRO A 16 10.21 15.36 -13.79
CA PRO A 16 10.19 16.82 -13.87
C PRO A 16 11.58 17.42 -13.62
N PRO A 17 12.00 18.47 -14.36
CA PRO A 17 13.36 19.01 -14.26
C PRO A 17 13.77 19.43 -12.85
N TRP A 18 12.85 20.00 -12.07
CA TRP A 18 13.10 20.41 -10.69
C TRP A 18 13.40 19.21 -9.79
N LEU A 19 12.64 18.11 -9.92
CA LEU A 19 12.83 16.89 -9.15
C LEU A 19 14.08 16.14 -9.60
N LEU A 20 14.37 16.14 -10.91
CA LEU A 20 15.58 15.53 -11.44
C LEU A 20 16.82 16.23 -10.88
N GLY A 21 16.81 17.57 -10.80
CA GLY A 21 17.92 18.33 -10.23
C GLY A 21 18.20 18.00 -8.76
N GLU A 22 17.15 17.90 -7.95
CA GLU A 22 17.28 17.47 -6.53
C GLU A 22 17.79 16.05 -6.43
N TRP A 23 17.21 15.12 -7.19
CA TRP A 23 17.65 13.72 -7.16
C TRP A 23 19.08 13.51 -7.68
N GLU A 24 19.51 14.27 -8.71
CA GLU A 24 20.89 14.21 -9.17
C GLU A 24 21.88 14.73 -8.11
N SER A 25 21.48 15.77 -7.36
CA SER A 25 22.26 16.27 -6.24
C SER A 25 22.40 15.24 -5.12
N ASP A 26 21.30 14.58 -4.74
CA ASP A 26 21.25 13.69 -3.57
C ASP A 26 21.78 12.28 -3.87
N TYR A 27 21.45 11.73 -5.03
CA TYR A 27 21.71 10.33 -5.40
C TYR A 27 22.68 10.16 -6.57
N GLY A 28 22.99 11.23 -7.28
CA GLY A 28 23.87 11.22 -8.47
C GLY A 28 23.14 10.73 -9.75
N ARG A 29 23.70 11.11 -10.90
CA ARG A 29 23.13 10.86 -12.24
C ARG A 29 22.89 9.39 -12.54
N GLN A 30 23.77 8.51 -12.07
CA GLN A 30 23.64 7.06 -12.36
C GLN A 30 22.42 6.46 -11.63
N ALA A 31 22.13 6.86 -10.40
CA ALA A 31 20.95 6.45 -9.66
C ALA A 31 19.67 6.99 -10.34
N CYS A 32 19.67 8.26 -10.76
CA CYS A 32 18.53 8.85 -11.45
C CYS A 32 18.17 8.14 -12.75
N ARG A 33 19.18 7.67 -13.51
CA ARG A 33 18.93 6.83 -14.70
C ARG A 33 18.23 5.51 -14.33
N LYS A 34 18.65 4.86 -13.27
CA LYS A 34 18.00 3.62 -12.79
C LYS A 34 16.57 3.89 -12.33
N PHE A 35 16.32 4.96 -11.55
CA PHE A 35 14.99 5.33 -11.10
C PHE A 35 14.06 5.58 -12.30
N SER A 36 14.50 6.39 -13.28
CA SER A 36 13.67 6.70 -14.43
C SER A 36 13.35 5.48 -15.30
N THR A 37 14.25 4.51 -15.36
CA THR A 37 13.99 3.24 -16.05
C THR A 37 12.96 2.42 -15.28
N GLN A 38 13.03 2.38 -13.97
CA GLN A 38 12.03 1.69 -13.15
C GLN A 38 10.64 2.33 -13.24
N LEU A 39 10.55 3.66 -13.30
CA LEU A 39 9.28 4.38 -13.45
C LEU A 39 8.54 4.07 -14.76
N THR A 40 9.21 3.50 -15.77
CA THR A 40 8.58 3.08 -17.03
C THR A 40 8.18 1.61 -17.06
N GLN A 41 8.49 0.87 -16.02
CA GLN A 41 8.14 -0.55 -15.91
C GLN A 41 6.82 -0.72 -15.18
N GLU A 42 5.99 -1.63 -15.66
CA GLU A 42 4.79 -2.03 -14.92
C GLU A 42 5.21 -2.59 -13.56
N PRO A 43 4.72 -2.02 -12.44
CA PRO A 43 5.07 -2.51 -11.12
C PRO A 43 4.57 -3.95 -10.93
N PRO A 44 5.29 -4.79 -10.18
CA PRO A 44 4.79 -6.10 -9.82
C PRO A 44 3.55 -5.95 -8.92
N LEU A 45 2.60 -6.85 -9.05
CA LEU A 45 1.46 -6.90 -8.14
C LEU A 45 1.83 -7.73 -6.90
N ASP A 46 1.85 -7.08 -5.76
CA ASP A 46 1.98 -7.73 -4.47
C ASP A 46 0.62 -7.79 -3.77
N VAL A 47 0.39 -8.86 -3.04
CA VAL A 47 -0.81 -9.06 -2.22
C VAL A 47 -0.42 -9.41 -0.80
N THR A 48 -1.20 -8.91 0.16
CA THR A 48 -1.12 -9.34 1.55
C THR A 48 -2.21 -10.37 1.81
N VAL A 49 -1.83 -11.50 2.43
CA VAL A 49 -2.69 -12.64 2.69
C VAL A 49 -2.96 -12.78 4.19
N LYS A 50 -4.15 -13.25 4.56
CA LYS A 50 -4.53 -13.47 5.97
C LYS A 50 -3.85 -14.68 6.59
N SER A 51 -3.52 -15.67 5.79
CA SER A 51 -2.98 -16.94 6.23
C SER A 51 -1.58 -17.19 5.67
N THR A 52 -1.19 -18.43 5.52
CA THR A 52 0.16 -18.82 5.08
C THR A 52 0.45 -18.38 3.65
N GLU A 53 1.44 -17.50 3.49
CA GLU A 53 1.87 -16.97 2.20
C GLU A 53 2.35 -18.05 1.22
N GLY A 54 2.97 -19.13 1.70
CA GLY A 54 3.41 -20.24 0.87
C GLY A 54 2.26 -20.95 0.15
N MET A 55 1.15 -21.17 0.84
CA MET A 55 -0.05 -21.74 0.27
C MET A 55 -0.64 -20.82 -0.81
N TRP A 56 -0.75 -19.52 -0.53
CA TRP A 56 -1.30 -18.55 -1.48
C TRP A 56 -0.36 -18.29 -2.65
N ALA A 57 0.96 -18.33 -2.44
CA ALA A 57 1.93 -18.28 -3.53
C ALA A 57 1.74 -19.41 -4.52
N HIS A 58 1.47 -20.64 -4.03
CA HIS A 58 1.17 -21.79 -4.88
C HIS A 58 -0.16 -21.61 -5.63
N LYS A 59 -1.26 -21.27 -4.91
CA LYS A 59 -2.60 -21.09 -5.49
C LYS A 59 -2.65 -20.00 -6.57
N LEU A 60 -1.98 -18.88 -6.33
CA LEU A 60 -1.98 -17.72 -7.23
C LEU A 60 -0.85 -17.75 -8.27
N GLY A 61 -0.05 -18.82 -8.33
CA GLY A 61 1.09 -18.92 -9.25
C GLY A 61 2.16 -17.85 -9.04
N GLY A 62 2.25 -17.34 -7.81
CA GLY A 62 3.15 -16.27 -7.39
C GLY A 62 4.38 -16.78 -6.63
N LYS A 63 5.01 -15.85 -5.91
CA LYS A 63 6.17 -16.13 -5.06
C LYS A 63 5.96 -15.48 -3.68
N ALA A 64 6.12 -16.24 -2.60
CA ALA A 64 6.21 -15.67 -1.26
C ALA A 64 7.47 -14.79 -1.17
N ILE A 65 7.31 -13.52 -0.81
CA ILE A 65 8.39 -12.53 -0.76
C ILE A 65 8.69 -12.05 0.64
N ALA A 66 7.71 -12.17 1.55
CA ALA A 66 7.87 -11.94 2.97
C ALA A 66 6.68 -12.58 3.70
N ARG A 67 6.70 -12.59 5.05
CA ARG A 67 5.57 -13.06 5.86
C ARG A 67 4.27 -12.37 5.43
N ASN A 68 3.24 -13.17 5.14
CA ASN A 68 1.94 -12.71 4.66
C ASN A 68 1.98 -11.90 3.34
N SER A 69 3.07 -11.96 2.56
CA SER A 69 3.15 -11.25 1.28
C SER A 69 3.55 -12.15 0.13
N VAL A 70 2.79 -12.07 -0.94
CA VAL A 70 2.97 -12.84 -2.17
C VAL A 70 3.07 -11.88 -3.35
N ARG A 71 4.13 -12.01 -4.14
CA ARG A 71 4.29 -11.32 -5.43
C ARG A 71 3.73 -12.19 -6.53
N LEU A 72 2.82 -11.61 -7.28
CA LEU A 72 2.17 -12.29 -8.38
C LEU A 72 2.94 -12.06 -9.68
N LYS A 73 2.90 -13.03 -10.57
CA LYS A 73 3.34 -12.87 -11.95
C LYS A 73 2.28 -12.03 -12.69
N LYS A 74 2.58 -11.64 -13.93
CA LYS A 74 1.67 -10.86 -14.77
C LYS A 74 0.24 -11.44 -14.77
N ILE A 75 -0.76 -10.60 -14.44
CA ILE A 75 -2.13 -11.04 -14.16
C ILE A 75 -3.09 -10.16 -14.95
N GLY A 76 -4.23 -10.74 -15.31
CA GLY A 76 -5.41 -10.03 -15.82
C GLY A 76 -6.22 -9.37 -14.70
N ASP A 77 -7.51 -9.62 -14.67
CA ASP A 77 -8.38 -9.08 -13.63
C ASP A 77 -8.14 -9.82 -12.29
N ILE A 78 -7.71 -9.08 -11.28
CA ILE A 78 -7.44 -9.63 -9.95
C ILE A 78 -8.71 -10.11 -9.24
N THR A 79 -9.87 -9.61 -9.65
CA THR A 79 -11.15 -9.98 -9.03
C THR A 79 -11.59 -11.39 -9.39
N GLU A 80 -11.02 -11.97 -10.46
CA GLU A 80 -11.27 -13.34 -10.90
C GLU A 80 -10.35 -14.37 -10.22
N LEU A 81 -9.36 -13.91 -9.47
CA LEU A 81 -8.41 -14.81 -8.82
C LEU A 81 -9.00 -15.48 -7.59
N GLU A 82 -8.61 -16.75 -7.36
CA GLU A 82 -9.02 -17.53 -6.20
C GLU A 82 -8.76 -16.76 -4.89
N GLY A 83 -9.75 -16.72 -4.02
CA GLY A 83 -9.67 -16.10 -2.71
C GLY A 83 -9.91 -14.59 -2.69
N PHE A 84 -10.06 -13.91 -3.83
CA PHE A 84 -10.39 -12.49 -3.85
C PHE A 84 -11.78 -12.22 -3.29
N SER A 85 -12.79 -12.88 -3.85
CA SER A 85 -14.20 -12.72 -3.44
C SER A 85 -14.41 -13.19 -2.00
N GLU A 86 -13.71 -14.21 -1.57
CA GLU A 86 -13.71 -14.74 -0.21
C GLU A 86 -12.98 -13.84 0.77
N GLY A 87 -12.27 -12.82 0.26
CA GLY A 87 -11.55 -11.83 1.06
C GLY A 87 -10.32 -12.39 1.78
N GLU A 88 -9.69 -13.42 1.25
CA GLU A 88 -8.52 -14.06 1.84
C GLU A 88 -7.24 -13.24 1.70
N TRP A 89 -7.25 -12.28 0.80
CA TRP A 89 -6.14 -11.39 0.52
C TRP A 89 -6.60 -10.06 -0.10
N TRP A 90 -5.71 -9.10 -0.18
CA TRP A 90 -5.90 -7.80 -0.85
C TRP A 90 -4.61 -7.33 -1.52
N ALA A 91 -4.73 -6.47 -2.54
CA ALA A 91 -3.59 -5.83 -3.18
C ALA A 91 -2.92 -4.87 -2.20
N GLN A 92 -1.63 -5.08 -1.97
CA GLN A 92 -0.80 -4.21 -1.14
C GLN A 92 0.67 -4.43 -1.48
N ASP A 93 1.34 -3.38 -1.94
CA ASP A 93 2.77 -3.39 -2.19
C ASP A 93 3.56 -3.77 -0.92
N ILE A 94 4.64 -4.53 -1.10
CA ILE A 94 5.47 -4.98 0.02
C ILE A 94 6.01 -3.81 0.84
N ALA A 95 6.43 -2.70 0.19
CA ALA A 95 6.91 -1.53 0.90
C ALA A 95 5.80 -0.88 1.73
N ALA A 96 4.56 -0.84 1.22
CA ALA A 96 3.40 -0.35 1.96
C ALA A 96 3.04 -1.23 3.18
N SER A 97 3.46 -2.49 3.20
CA SER A 97 3.24 -3.41 4.33
C SER A 97 4.25 -3.27 5.47
N ILE A 98 5.44 -2.71 5.19
CA ILE A 98 6.54 -2.61 6.17
C ILE A 98 6.17 -1.79 7.41
N PRO A 99 5.57 -0.59 7.32
CA PRO A 99 5.25 0.22 8.49
C PRO A 99 4.41 -0.51 9.52
N VAL A 100 3.43 -1.31 9.08
CA VAL A 100 2.59 -2.11 9.99
C VAL A 100 3.41 -3.18 10.72
N ARG A 101 4.36 -3.81 10.04
CA ARG A 101 5.23 -4.83 10.64
C ARG A 101 6.16 -4.27 11.71
N LEU A 102 6.55 -3.01 11.59
CA LEU A 102 7.38 -2.33 12.59
C LEU A 102 6.63 -2.05 13.90
N LEU A 103 5.30 -2.13 13.88
CA LEU A 103 4.46 -1.95 15.07
C LEU A 103 4.22 -3.25 15.85
N GLU A 104 4.62 -4.40 15.31
CA GLU A 104 4.38 -5.69 15.98
C GLU A 104 5.13 -5.82 17.34
N PRO A 105 4.56 -6.50 18.34
CA PRO A 105 3.35 -7.32 18.32
C PRO A 105 2.07 -6.48 18.45
N LEU A 106 1.00 -6.86 17.71
CA LEU A 106 -0.23 -6.09 17.57
C LEU A 106 -1.46 -6.73 18.26
N THR A 107 -1.38 -7.99 18.68
CA THR A 107 -2.51 -8.69 19.30
C THR A 107 -3.05 -7.95 20.51
N GLY A 108 -4.34 -7.60 20.45
CA GLY A 108 -5.03 -6.85 21.50
C GLY A 108 -4.61 -5.39 21.66
N LYS A 109 -3.78 -4.86 20.73
CA LYS A 109 -3.37 -3.45 20.74
C LYS A 109 -4.39 -2.57 20.04
N ARG A 110 -4.65 -1.41 20.62
CA ARG A 110 -5.48 -0.36 20.02
C ARG A 110 -4.62 0.51 19.12
N VAL A 111 -4.92 0.53 17.83
CA VAL A 111 -4.13 1.25 16.83
C VAL A 111 -5.01 2.26 16.08
N LEU A 112 -4.52 3.50 15.98
CA LEU A 112 -5.09 4.51 15.11
C LEU A 112 -4.38 4.49 13.76
N ASP A 113 -5.13 4.24 12.69
CA ASP A 113 -4.66 4.35 11.31
C ASP A 113 -5.15 5.68 10.73
N MET A 114 -4.24 6.65 10.62
CA MET A 114 -4.53 7.99 10.09
C MET A 114 -4.25 8.02 8.59
N CYS A 115 -5.15 8.68 7.83
CA CYS A 115 -5.17 8.64 6.36
C CYS A 115 -5.39 7.21 5.82
N ALA A 116 -6.32 6.47 6.46
CA ALA A 116 -6.48 5.03 6.34
C ALA A 116 -6.85 4.52 4.93
N ALA A 117 -7.55 5.34 4.12
CA ALA A 117 -8.07 4.90 2.85
C ALA A 117 -6.96 4.64 1.79
N PRO A 118 -7.07 3.54 1.01
CA PRO A 118 -8.22 2.65 0.79
C PRO A 118 -8.35 1.46 1.76
N GLY A 119 -7.57 1.38 2.84
CA GLY A 119 -7.72 0.39 3.91
C GLY A 119 -6.73 -0.78 3.89
N GLY A 120 -5.72 -0.78 3.02
CA GLY A 120 -4.75 -1.87 2.96
C GLY A 120 -3.99 -2.08 4.27
N LYS A 121 -3.48 -0.99 4.87
CA LYS A 121 -2.80 -1.02 6.18
C LYS A 121 -3.78 -1.31 7.32
N THR A 122 -4.98 -0.74 7.27
CA THR A 122 -6.08 -1.05 8.20
C THR A 122 -6.34 -2.55 8.26
N MET A 123 -6.56 -3.20 7.10
CA MET A 123 -6.79 -4.65 7.03
C MET A 123 -5.59 -5.44 7.56
N GLN A 124 -4.38 -5.01 7.27
CA GLN A 124 -3.16 -5.65 7.75
C GLN A 124 -3.04 -5.57 9.29
N LEU A 125 -3.28 -4.40 9.88
CA LEU A 125 -3.30 -4.22 11.34
C LEU A 125 -4.29 -5.18 12.01
N ILE A 126 -5.53 -5.24 11.48
CA ILE A 126 -6.58 -6.11 12.02
C ILE A 126 -6.20 -7.59 11.86
N SER A 127 -5.66 -7.98 10.71
CA SER A 127 -5.25 -9.38 10.46
C SER A 127 -4.13 -9.86 11.38
N LEU A 128 -3.38 -8.92 11.97
CA LEU A 128 -2.34 -9.17 12.97
C LEU A 128 -2.85 -9.04 14.42
N GLY A 129 -4.18 -8.88 14.59
CA GLY A 129 -4.84 -8.91 15.89
C GLY A 129 -5.03 -7.55 16.57
N ALA A 130 -4.82 -6.43 15.88
CA ALA A 130 -5.08 -5.11 16.43
C ALA A 130 -6.58 -4.76 16.43
N GLU A 131 -6.98 -3.95 17.41
CA GLU A 131 -8.24 -3.21 17.41
C GLU A 131 -8.01 -1.86 16.73
N VAL A 132 -8.58 -1.65 15.54
CA VAL A 132 -8.22 -0.52 14.69
C VAL A 132 -9.32 0.53 14.63
N THR A 133 -8.92 1.79 14.80
CA THR A 133 -9.70 2.97 14.40
C THR A 133 -9.08 3.52 13.11
N ALA A 134 -9.86 3.49 12.03
CA ALA A 134 -9.47 3.99 10.71
C ALA A 134 -10.02 5.41 10.52
N LEU A 135 -9.13 6.39 10.41
CA LEU A 135 -9.47 7.80 10.24
C LEU A 135 -9.07 8.29 8.84
N ASP A 136 -9.99 8.90 8.13
CA ASP A 136 -9.71 9.62 6.88
C ASP A 136 -10.68 10.81 6.74
N ARG A 137 -10.24 11.88 6.10
CA ARG A 137 -11.08 13.06 5.88
C ARG A 137 -12.08 12.92 4.74
N SER A 138 -11.89 11.96 3.85
CA SER A 138 -12.68 11.78 2.64
C SER A 138 -13.72 10.68 2.80
N ILE A 139 -14.99 11.05 2.78
CA ILE A 139 -16.12 10.10 2.81
C ILE A 139 -16.03 9.10 1.66
N SER A 140 -15.79 9.58 0.43
CA SER A 140 -15.74 8.72 -0.76
C SER A 140 -14.58 7.71 -0.71
N ARG A 141 -13.47 8.07 -0.09
CA ARG A 141 -12.36 7.15 0.11
C ARG A 141 -12.67 6.13 1.22
N LEU A 142 -13.38 6.54 2.27
CA LEU A 142 -13.78 5.65 3.36
C LEU A 142 -14.81 4.61 2.93
N GLU A 143 -15.63 4.88 1.91
CA GLU A 143 -16.52 3.83 1.35
C GLU A 143 -15.70 2.65 0.82
N ARG A 144 -14.55 2.90 0.17
CA ARG A 144 -13.63 1.82 -0.25
C ARG A 144 -13.05 1.05 0.94
N VAL A 145 -12.75 1.73 2.05
CA VAL A 145 -12.32 1.05 3.29
C VAL A 145 -13.42 0.11 3.78
N LYS A 146 -14.66 0.57 3.85
CA LYS A 146 -15.80 -0.24 4.29
C LYS A 146 -16.06 -1.43 3.36
N GLU A 147 -16.02 -1.22 2.05
CA GLU A 147 -16.15 -2.29 1.05
C GLU A 147 -15.05 -3.36 1.23
N ASN A 148 -13.80 -2.94 1.38
CA ASN A 148 -12.68 -3.83 1.59
C ASN A 148 -12.78 -4.58 2.92
N LEU A 149 -13.14 -3.92 4.00
CA LEU A 149 -13.39 -4.56 5.30
C LEU A 149 -14.51 -5.61 5.22
N LYS A 150 -15.62 -5.25 4.56
CA LYS A 150 -16.74 -6.18 4.33
C LYS A 150 -16.29 -7.40 3.52
N ARG A 151 -15.60 -7.19 2.38
CA ARG A 151 -15.12 -8.27 1.52
C ARG A 151 -14.17 -9.21 2.27
N THR A 152 -13.27 -8.64 3.07
CA THR A 152 -12.28 -9.41 3.82
C THR A 152 -12.79 -9.94 5.15
N ASN A 153 -14.07 -9.72 5.50
CA ASN A 153 -14.66 -10.10 6.79
C ASN A 153 -13.81 -9.61 8.00
N LEU A 154 -13.30 -8.38 7.88
CA LEU A 154 -12.57 -7.68 8.93
C LEU A 154 -13.40 -6.50 9.42
N SER A 155 -13.15 -6.02 10.64
CA SER A 155 -13.93 -4.94 11.23
C SER A 155 -13.01 -3.90 11.90
N ALA A 156 -13.35 -2.62 11.71
CA ALA A 156 -12.68 -1.48 12.33
C ALA A 156 -13.71 -0.41 12.69
N SER A 157 -13.38 0.46 13.63
CA SER A 157 -14.08 1.73 13.81
C SER A 157 -13.66 2.69 12.69
N VAL A 158 -14.60 3.13 11.85
CA VAL A 158 -14.32 4.00 10.69
C VAL A 158 -14.84 5.41 10.97
N ILE A 159 -13.95 6.39 10.98
CA ILE A 159 -14.24 7.79 11.34
C ILE A 159 -13.89 8.71 10.18
N CYS A 160 -14.88 9.52 9.75
CA CYS A 160 -14.66 10.56 8.76
C CYS A 160 -14.43 11.89 9.46
N ARG A 161 -13.18 12.31 9.58
CA ARG A 161 -12.77 13.61 10.17
C ARG A 161 -11.40 14.03 9.63
N ASP A 162 -11.13 15.31 9.68
CA ASP A 162 -9.76 15.81 9.51
C ASP A 162 -8.95 15.45 10.76
N ALA A 163 -7.77 14.87 10.55
CA ALA A 163 -6.88 14.44 11.62
C ALA A 163 -6.39 15.61 12.50
N LEU A 164 -6.34 16.83 11.95
CA LEU A 164 -5.93 18.03 12.67
C LEU A 164 -7.03 18.54 13.63
N GLU A 165 -8.29 18.18 13.37
CA GLU A 165 -9.45 18.64 14.13
C GLU A 165 -10.04 17.53 15.01
N TRP A 166 -9.65 16.28 14.77
CA TRP A 166 -10.22 15.15 15.50
C TRP A 166 -9.53 14.93 16.83
N VAL A 167 -10.33 14.86 17.86
CA VAL A 167 -9.90 14.52 19.23
C VAL A 167 -10.49 13.16 19.59
N PRO A 168 -9.67 12.17 19.97
CA PRO A 168 -10.19 10.88 20.41
C PRO A 168 -11.05 11.03 21.67
N SER A 169 -12.23 10.40 21.67
CA SER A 169 -13.07 10.26 22.84
C SER A 169 -12.76 8.92 23.50
N GLY A 170 -12.13 8.93 24.66
CA GLY A 170 -11.83 7.74 25.43
C GLY A 170 -10.33 7.48 25.62
N ASP A 171 -9.97 6.21 25.84
CA ASP A 171 -8.59 5.83 26.11
C ASP A 171 -7.67 6.05 24.92
N LEU A 172 -6.41 6.29 25.22
CA LEU A 172 -5.36 6.49 24.24
C LEU A 172 -5.09 5.20 23.43
N TYR A 173 -4.48 5.37 22.27
CA TYR A 173 -4.01 4.28 21.42
C TYR A 173 -2.62 3.80 21.87
N ASP A 174 -2.37 2.51 21.75
CA ASP A 174 -1.04 1.93 21.96
C ASP A 174 -0.06 2.36 20.85
N SER A 175 -0.57 2.55 19.64
CA SER A 175 0.21 2.98 18.47
C SER A 175 -0.61 3.84 17.53
N VAL A 176 0.06 4.72 16.80
CA VAL A 176 -0.51 5.54 15.74
C VAL A 176 0.28 5.28 14.47
N LEU A 177 -0.42 4.88 13.42
CA LEU A 177 0.13 4.77 12.07
C LEU A 177 -0.32 6.00 11.26
N LEU A 178 0.63 6.79 10.78
CA LEU A 178 0.38 7.90 9.87
C LEU A 178 1.03 7.62 8.51
N ASP A 179 0.21 7.33 7.52
CA ASP A 179 0.60 7.22 6.12
C ASP A 179 -0.02 8.36 5.32
N ALA A 180 0.56 9.54 5.49
CA ALA A 180 0.02 10.77 4.92
C ALA A 180 0.11 10.78 3.38
N PRO A 181 -0.86 11.42 2.68
CA PRO A 181 -0.77 11.62 1.24
C PRO A 181 0.55 12.30 0.85
N CYS A 182 1.20 11.77 -0.17
CA CYS A 182 2.44 12.30 -0.73
C CYS A 182 2.28 12.59 -2.23
N THR A 183 3.36 12.95 -2.92
CA THR A 183 3.39 13.15 -4.38
C THR A 183 3.16 11.87 -5.17
N ALA A 184 3.15 10.71 -4.49
CA ALA A 184 2.98 9.38 -5.10
C ALA A 184 3.97 9.09 -6.23
N THR A 185 5.19 9.62 -6.14
CA THR A 185 6.26 9.38 -7.12
C THR A 185 6.58 7.88 -7.17
N GLY A 186 6.40 7.26 -8.33
CA GLY A 186 6.61 5.82 -8.53
C GLY A 186 5.32 4.98 -8.56
N THR A 187 4.14 5.60 -8.49
CA THR A 187 2.84 4.93 -8.64
C THR A 187 2.15 5.35 -9.94
N PHE A 188 2.79 5.09 -11.05
CA PHE A 188 2.28 5.42 -12.40
C PHE A 188 1.67 4.21 -13.06
#